data_8229e8be55503ddcabe64d695e6cf717
#
_entry.id   8229e8be55503ddcabe64d695e6cf717
#
_cell.length_a   1.000
_cell.length_b   1.000
_cell.length_c   1.000
_cell.angle_alpha   90.00
_cell.angle_beta   90.00
_cell.angle_gamma   90.00
#
_symmetry.space_group_name_H-M   'P 1'
#
loop_
_entity.id
_entity.type
_entity.pdbx_description
1 polymer ?
#
loop_
_entity_poly.entity_id
_entity_poly.type
_entity_poly.pdbx_seq_one_letter_code
_entity_poly.pdbx_strand_id
1 'polypeptide(L)'
;MSKITVIGAGSVGSTIANDLMIQGTASEIVLIDVNKQKAFGEAMDIYQGAPFCSPTIVRSGDYDAAAGSDIVIITSGLPRKAGQSRLELAQANINILKDITPQITAAAPDAIYMIVSNPVDVLTYVFHKISGVPESHIIGSGTILDTSRLQSTLAKRFCISPKNVHAHVYGEHGDSSFVPWSLVHIANNHIDSYKAHSPDHDRIKWNQDYEEIEQFVKTSGAQVIKNKGATFYAVAMSVCHLCKCVQSTAGTALTVSTMMHGEYGVSDVCLSTLALVDNQGVRGKILNQLTDGEIDKLRASAEKLKDVIRQVEI
;
A
#
# COMPACT_ATOMS: atom_id res chain seq x y z
N MET A 1 1.50 14.91 -19.22
CA MET A 1 0.48 13.84 -19.34
C MET A 1 1.11 12.63 -18.68
N SER A 2 0.41 11.94 -17.78
CA SER A 2 1.00 10.81 -17.09
C SER A 2 0.46 9.49 -17.62
N LYS A 3 1.35 8.51 -17.72
CA LYS A 3 1.03 7.14 -18.10
C LYS A 3 1.26 6.21 -16.91
N ILE A 4 0.24 5.42 -16.60
CA ILE A 4 0.29 4.44 -15.50
C ILE A 4 0.04 3.05 -16.06
N THR A 5 0.95 2.12 -15.78
CA THR A 5 0.78 0.70 -16.13
C THR A 5 0.42 -0.10 -14.87
N VAL A 6 -0.61 -0.93 -14.97
CA VAL A 6 -1.07 -1.85 -13.92
C VAL A 6 -0.84 -3.28 -14.38
N ILE A 7 0.00 -4.01 -13.66
CA ILE A 7 0.29 -5.43 -13.91
C ILE A 7 -0.55 -6.29 -12.98
N GLY A 8 -1.43 -7.08 -13.59
CA GLY A 8 -2.48 -7.87 -12.94
C GLY A 8 -3.87 -7.24 -13.13
N ALA A 9 -4.69 -7.83 -14.00
CA ALA A 9 -6.07 -7.42 -14.24
C ALA A 9 -7.05 -8.20 -13.34
N GLY A 10 -6.65 -8.49 -12.10
CA GLY A 10 -7.51 -9.03 -11.04
C GLY A 10 -8.40 -7.95 -10.44
N SER A 11 -9.21 -8.33 -9.42
CA SER A 11 -10.13 -7.38 -8.77
C SER A 11 -9.45 -6.12 -8.23
N VAL A 12 -8.21 -6.21 -7.76
CA VAL A 12 -7.45 -5.05 -7.28
C VAL A 12 -7.00 -4.19 -8.45
N GLY A 13 -6.33 -4.79 -9.45
CA GLY A 13 -5.75 -4.04 -10.56
C GLY A 13 -6.80 -3.38 -11.44
N SER A 14 -7.91 -4.06 -11.76
CA SER A 14 -9.00 -3.46 -12.53
C SER A 14 -9.71 -2.35 -11.75
N THR A 15 -9.89 -2.49 -10.43
CA THR A 15 -10.44 -1.41 -9.60
C THR A 15 -9.48 -0.22 -9.53
N ILE A 16 -8.16 -0.43 -9.43
CA ILE A 16 -7.16 0.66 -9.51
C ILE A 16 -7.29 1.39 -10.85
N ALA A 17 -7.32 0.67 -11.96
CA ALA A 17 -7.43 1.27 -13.30
C ALA A 17 -8.72 2.11 -13.44
N ASN A 18 -9.86 1.58 -12.96
CA ASN A 18 -11.13 2.28 -12.93
C ASN A 18 -11.08 3.55 -12.06
N ASP A 19 -10.55 3.44 -10.85
CA ASP A 19 -10.45 4.58 -9.93
C ASP A 19 -9.49 5.66 -10.45
N LEU A 20 -8.38 5.28 -11.09
CA LEU A 20 -7.45 6.21 -11.74
C LEU A 20 -8.15 7.00 -12.85
N MET A 21 -8.99 6.33 -13.66
CA MET A 21 -9.79 6.97 -14.71
C MET A 21 -10.83 7.92 -14.12
N ILE A 22 -11.63 7.46 -13.16
CA ILE A 22 -12.67 8.29 -12.51
C ILE A 22 -12.05 9.54 -11.87
N GLN A 23 -10.89 9.40 -11.24
CA GLN A 23 -10.20 10.48 -10.56
C GLN A 23 -9.38 11.37 -11.49
N GLY A 24 -9.28 11.05 -12.78
CA GLY A 24 -8.50 11.78 -13.76
C GLY A 24 -6.99 11.84 -13.42
N THR A 25 -6.46 10.79 -12.81
CA THR A 25 -5.08 10.75 -12.30
C THR A 25 -4.07 10.48 -13.40
N ALA A 26 -4.48 9.84 -14.51
CA ALA A 26 -3.61 9.51 -15.63
C ALA A 26 -4.28 9.84 -16.96
N SER A 27 -3.48 10.23 -17.97
CA SER A 27 -3.95 10.41 -19.35
C SER A 27 -3.94 9.10 -20.14
N GLU A 28 -3.12 8.12 -19.72
CA GLU A 28 -3.08 6.78 -20.28
C GLU A 28 -2.93 5.74 -19.15
N ILE A 29 -3.75 4.71 -19.20
CA ILE A 29 -3.72 3.56 -18.30
C ILE A 29 -3.57 2.30 -19.12
N VAL A 30 -2.54 1.50 -18.83
CA VAL A 30 -2.27 0.22 -19.51
C VAL A 30 -2.50 -0.91 -18.51
N LEU A 31 -3.36 -1.86 -18.87
CA LEU A 31 -3.57 -3.11 -18.12
C LEU A 31 -2.80 -4.25 -18.77
N ILE A 32 -1.97 -4.93 -17.97
CA ILE A 32 -1.19 -6.10 -18.39
C ILE A 32 -1.57 -7.28 -17.49
N ASP A 33 -1.88 -8.43 -18.09
CA ASP A 33 -2.13 -9.68 -17.36
C ASP A 33 -1.67 -10.87 -18.21
N VAL A 34 -1.26 -11.94 -17.55
CA VAL A 34 -0.97 -13.21 -18.20
C VAL A 34 -2.18 -13.73 -18.97
N ASN A 35 -3.37 -13.49 -18.46
CA ASN A 35 -4.64 -13.68 -19.18
C ASN A 35 -4.97 -12.43 -20.01
N LYS A 36 -4.41 -12.36 -21.22
CA LYS A 36 -4.58 -11.22 -22.14
C LYS A 36 -6.04 -10.91 -22.45
N GLN A 37 -6.89 -11.94 -22.57
CA GLN A 37 -8.32 -11.76 -22.86
C GLN A 37 -9.03 -11.07 -21.69
N LYS A 38 -8.67 -11.44 -20.45
CA LYS A 38 -9.18 -10.78 -19.27
C LYS A 38 -8.74 -9.32 -19.22
N ALA A 39 -7.44 -9.05 -19.40
CA ALA A 39 -6.92 -7.68 -19.43
C ALA A 39 -7.63 -6.83 -20.50
N PHE A 40 -7.86 -7.39 -21.67
CA PHE A 40 -8.62 -6.72 -22.74
C PHE A 40 -10.06 -6.41 -22.33
N GLY A 41 -10.76 -7.39 -21.76
CA GLY A 41 -12.15 -7.21 -21.30
C GLY A 41 -12.27 -6.12 -20.23
N GLU A 42 -11.41 -6.17 -19.19
CA GLU A 42 -11.37 -5.16 -18.13
C GLU A 42 -11.05 -3.76 -18.68
N ALA A 43 -10.04 -3.65 -19.55
CA ALA A 43 -9.68 -2.37 -20.15
C ALA A 43 -10.79 -1.79 -21.03
N MET A 44 -11.47 -2.63 -21.79
CA MET A 44 -12.59 -2.24 -22.65
C MET A 44 -13.79 -1.75 -21.81
N ASP A 45 -14.16 -2.50 -20.77
CA ASP A 45 -15.29 -2.16 -19.90
C ASP A 45 -15.02 -0.82 -19.18
N ILE A 46 -13.82 -0.64 -18.61
CA ILE A 46 -13.42 0.61 -17.98
C ILE A 46 -13.47 1.76 -19.01
N TYR A 47 -12.88 1.57 -20.21
CA TYR A 47 -12.81 2.62 -21.22
C TYR A 47 -14.20 3.05 -21.75
N GLN A 48 -15.18 2.18 -21.74
CA GLN A 48 -16.56 2.52 -22.09
C GLN A 48 -17.18 3.57 -21.15
N GLY A 49 -16.62 3.74 -19.94
CA GLY A 49 -16.95 4.82 -19.02
C GLY A 49 -16.28 6.18 -19.34
N ALA A 50 -15.36 6.24 -20.29
CA ALA A 50 -14.59 7.44 -20.60
C ALA A 50 -15.43 8.70 -20.93
N PRO A 51 -16.60 8.60 -21.59
CA PRO A 51 -17.46 9.78 -21.85
C PRO A 51 -17.94 10.51 -20.58
N PHE A 52 -17.86 9.85 -19.41
CA PHE A 52 -18.32 10.40 -18.13
C PHE A 52 -17.16 10.87 -17.24
N CYS A 53 -15.92 10.74 -17.70
CA CYS A 53 -14.70 11.03 -16.94
C CYS A 53 -13.83 12.07 -17.62
N SER A 54 -12.70 12.44 -16.99
CA SER A 54 -11.64 13.21 -17.64
C SER A 54 -11.06 12.44 -18.82
N PRO A 55 -10.59 13.09 -19.88
CA PRO A 55 -10.01 12.41 -21.05
C PRO A 55 -8.84 11.49 -20.63
N THR A 56 -9.06 10.19 -20.73
CA THR A 56 -8.11 9.14 -20.37
C THR A 56 -8.22 8.00 -21.37
N ILE A 57 -7.09 7.50 -21.86
CA ILE A 57 -7.03 6.29 -22.67
C ILE A 57 -6.81 5.10 -21.73
N VAL A 58 -7.68 4.10 -21.82
CA VAL A 58 -7.49 2.82 -21.10
C VAL A 58 -7.39 1.71 -22.11
N ARG A 59 -6.32 0.95 -22.05
CA ARG A 59 -6.07 -0.16 -22.98
C ARG A 59 -5.32 -1.32 -22.30
N SER A 60 -5.39 -2.50 -22.87
CA SER A 60 -4.51 -3.61 -22.51
C SER A 60 -3.29 -3.68 -23.41
N GLY A 61 -2.27 -4.42 -23.00
CA GLY A 61 -1.07 -4.65 -23.79
C GLY A 61 -0.18 -5.72 -23.19
N ASP A 62 0.93 -5.98 -23.85
CA ASP A 62 2.05 -6.75 -23.32
C ASP A 62 3.06 -5.82 -22.61
N TYR A 63 4.18 -6.35 -22.11
CA TYR A 63 5.14 -5.54 -21.33
C TYR A 63 5.72 -4.36 -22.10
N ASP A 64 5.91 -4.48 -23.43
CA ASP A 64 6.34 -3.39 -24.30
C ASP A 64 5.38 -2.18 -24.26
N ALA A 65 4.10 -2.45 -24.05
CA ALA A 65 3.10 -1.39 -23.90
C ALA A 65 3.32 -0.51 -22.66
N ALA A 66 4.15 -0.93 -21.69
CA ALA A 66 4.53 -0.13 -20.53
C ALA A 66 5.59 0.92 -20.84
N ALA A 67 6.20 0.93 -22.03
CA ALA A 67 7.21 1.91 -22.39
C ALA A 67 6.71 3.36 -22.17
N GLY A 68 7.54 4.16 -21.50
CA GLY A 68 7.21 5.54 -21.15
C GLY A 68 6.19 5.70 -20.01
N SER A 69 5.97 4.66 -19.21
CA SER A 69 5.17 4.78 -17.99
C SER A 69 5.91 5.58 -16.93
N ASP A 70 5.22 6.52 -16.30
CA ASP A 70 5.71 7.26 -15.12
C ASP A 70 5.61 6.39 -13.86
N ILE A 71 4.56 5.56 -13.79
CA ILE A 71 4.29 4.67 -12.66
C ILE A 71 3.94 3.27 -13.17
N VAL A 72 4.51 2.26 -12.53
CA VAL A 72 4.15 0.85 -12.73
C VAL A 72 3.64 0.27 -11.41
N ILE A 73 2.42 -0.25 -11.43
CA ILE A 73 1.77 -0.83 -10.26
C ILE A 73 1.70 -2.34 -10.41
N ILE A 74 2.33 -3.08 -9.50
CA ILE A 74 2.37 -4.55 -9.52
C ILE A 74 1.33 -5.10 -8.54
N THR A 75 0.22 -5.60 -9.10
CA THR A 75 -0.86 -6.26 -8.35
C THR A 75 -0.95 -7.75 -8.65
N SER A 76 -0.06 -8.26 -9.51
CA SER A 76 0.00 -9.68 -9.89
C SER A 76 0.40 -10.54 -8.70
N GLY A 77 -0.35 -11.59 -8.45
CA GLY A 77 -0.07 -12.54 -7.38
C GLY A 77 -1.24 -13.49 -7.18
N LEU A 78 -0.95 -14.59 -6.53
CA LEU A 78 -1.95 -15.60 -6.17
C LEU A 78 -2.57 -15.24 -4.83
N PRO A 79 -3.90 -15.39 -4.68
CA PRO A 79 -4.54 -15.31 -3.38
C PRO A 79 -4.22 -16.58 -2.56
N ARG A 80 -4.22 -16.45 -1.24
CA ARG A 80 -4.01 -17.59 -0.34
C ARG A 80 -5.10 -18.64 -0.50
N LYS A 81 -4.71 -19.88 -0.75
CA LYS A 81 -5.62 -21.02 -0.81
C LYS A 81 -5.86 -21.63 0.58
N ALA A 82 -6.99 -22.32 0.75
CA ALA A 82 -7.24 -23.08 1.97
C ALA A 82 -6.13 -24.13 2.18
N GLY A 83 -5.56 -24.18 3.38
CA GLY A 83 -4.48 -25.10 3.73
C GLY A 83 -3.07 -24.68 3.29
N GLN A 84 -2.93 -23.63 2.48
CA GLN A 84 -1.63 -23.12 2.05
C GLN A 84 -0.96 -22.35 3.18
N SER A 85 0.33 -22.64 3.44
CA SER A 85 1.14 -21.90 4.40
C SER A 85 1.44 -20.48 3.87
N ARG A 86 1.82 -19.56 4.78
CA ARG A 86 2.26 -18.21 4.39
C ARG A 86 3.55 -18.24 3.58
N LEU A 87 4.45 -19.16 3.90
CA LEU A 87 5.73 -19.32 3.22
C LEU A 87 5.55 -19.82 1.78
N GLU A 88 4.70 -20.83 1.56
CA GLU A 88 4.38 -21.32 0.21
C GLU A 88 3.75 -20.24 -0.66
N LEU A 89 2.86 -19.41 -0.09
CA LEU A 89 2.28 -18.28 -0.80
C LEU A 89 3.35 -17.23 -1.15
N ALA A 90 4.22 -16.92 -0.19
CA ALA A 90 5.32 -15.96 -0.40
C ALA A 90 6.22 -16.43 -1.55
N GLN A 91 6.67 -17.69 -1.53
CA GLN A 91 7.52 -18.23 -2.59
C GLN A 91 6.84 -18.23 -3.96
N ALA A 92 5.55 -18.61 -4.03
CA ALA A 92 4.81 -18.57 -5.28
C ALA A 92 4.73 -17.16 -5.86
N ASN A 93 4.48 -16.15 -5.03
CA ASN A 93 4.38 -14.76 -5.48
C ASN A 93 5.76 -14.15 -5.78
N ILE A 94 6.82 -14.57 -5.09
CA ILE A 94 8.21 -14.24 -5.44
C ILE A 94 8.55 -14.76 -6.84
N ASN A 95 8.20 -16.00 -7.16
CA ASN A 95 8.46 -16.57 -8.48
C ASN A 95 7.74 -15.78 -9.59
N ILE A 96 6.47 -15.40 -9.37
CA ILE A 96 5.74 -14.52 -10.30
C ILE A 96 6.46 -13.17 -10.43
N LEU A 97 6.93 -12.58 -9.35
CA LEU A 97 7.65 -11.31 -9.39
C LEU A 97 8.98 -11.43 -10.14
N LYS A 98 9.71 -12.54 -9.97
CA LYS A 98 10.96 -12.84 -10.70
C LYS A 98 10.74 -12.94 -12.21
N ASP A 99 9.61 -13.50 -12.64
CA ASP A 99 9.24 -13.60 -14.06
C ASP A 99 8.84 -12.23 -14.65
N ILE A 100 8.17 -11.39 -13.89
CA ILE A 100 7.70 -10.06 -14.32
C ILE A 100 8.85 -9.05 -14.37
N THR A 101 9.72 -9.04 -13.36
CA THR A 101 10.69 -7.96 -13.12
C THR A 101 11.57 -7.66 -14.32
N PRO A 102 12.27 -8.62 -14.96
CA PRO A 102 13.18 -8.32 -16.08
C PRO A 102 12.45 -7.74 -17.29
N GLN A 103 11.21 -8.14 -17.52
CA GLN A 103 10.42 -7.69 -18.66
C GLN A 103 9.93 -6.25 -18.46
N ILE A 104 9.41 -5.97 -17.27
CA ILE A 104 8.84 -4.66 -17.00
C ILE A 104 9.90 -3.58 -16.77
N THR A 105 11.04 -3.92 -16.14
CA THR A 105 12.13 -2.96 -15.93
C THR A 105 12.85 -2.64 -17.23
N ALA A 106 12.92 -3.58 -18.17
CA ALA A 106 13.41 -3.29 -19.52
C ALA A 106 12.47 -2.38 -20.31
N ALA A 107 11.15 -2.53 -20.15
CA ALA A 107 10.15 -1.71 -20.86
C ALA A 107 9.98 -0.31 -20.26
N ALA A 108 10.07 -0.16 -18.94
CA ALA A 108 9.84 1.10 -18.22
C ALA A 108 10.95 1.37 -17.18
N PRO A 109 12.21 1.56 -17.59
CA PRO A 109 13.37 1.64 -16.69
C PRO A 109 13.34 2.84 -15.74
N ASP A 110 12.68 3.92 -16.13
CA ASP A 110 12.65 5.17 -15.35
C ASP A 110 11.39 5.32 -14.49
N ALA A 111 10.47 4.35 -14.53
CA ALA A 111 9.21 4.40 -13.82
C ALA A 111 9.41 4.28 -12.29
N ILE A 112 8.46 4.85 -11.54
CA ILE A 112 8.31 4.56 -10.12
C ILE A 112 7.44 3.31 -9.96
N TYR A 113 7.96 2.32 -9.25
CA TYR A 113 7.34 1.01 -9.07
C TYR A 113 6.59 0.92 -7.74
N MET A 114 5.31 0.58 -7.81
CA MET A 114 4.46 0.36 -6.65
C MET A 114 4.13 -1.11 -6.49
N ILE A 115 4.60 -1.74 -5.41
CA ILE A 115 4.32 -3.13 -5.10
C ILE A 115 3.06 -3.18 -4.22
N VAL A 116 2.03 -3.90 -4.68
CA VAL A 116 0.73 -4.02 -4.01
C VAL A 116 0.41 -5.47 -3.67
N SER A 117 1.00 -6.41 -4.41
CA SER A 117 0.84 -7.85 -4.19
C SER A 117 1.35 -8.28 -2.82
N ASN A 118 0.69 -9.26 -2.21
CA ASN A 118 1.07 -9.79 -0.89
C ASN A 118 1.92 -11.07 -1.00
N PRO A 119 2.86 -11.25 -0.03
CA PRO A 119 3.19 -10.39 1.12
C PRO A 119 4.02 -9.15 0.69
N VAL A 120 3.41 -7.98 0.80
CA VAL A 120 3.90 -6.74 0.18
C VAL A 120 5.31 -6.35 0.61
N ASP A 121 5.63 -6.45 1.90
CA ASP A 121 6.94 -6.06 2.42
C ASP A 121 8.06 -6.99 1.91
N VAL A 122 7.79 -8.29 1.87
CA VAL A 122 8.73 -9.30 1.31
C VAL A 122 8.90 -9.08 -0.19
N LEU A 123 7.80 -8.87 -0.93
CA LEU A 123 7.87 -8.64 -2.38
C LEU A 123 8.55 -7.32 -2.71
N THR A 124 8.38 -6.27 -1.91
CA THR A 124 9.10 -5.01 -2.06
C THR A 124 10.61 -5.21 -1.86
N TYR A 125 11.00 -5.97 -0.82
CA TYR A 125 12.38 -6.33 -0.57
C TYR A 125 12.98 -7.15 -1.73
N VAL A 126 12.27 -8.17 -2.21
CA VAL A 126 12.71 -9.00 -3.34
C VAL A 126 12.86 -8.14 -4.61
N PHE A 127 11.88 -7.30 -4.93
CA PHE A 127 11.95 -6.41 -6.08
C PHE A 127 13.17 -5.48 -6.01
N HIS A 128 13.47 -4.93 -4.82
CA HIS A 128 14.67 -4.14 -4.60
C HIS A 128 15.95 -4.92 -4.91
N LYS A 129 16.01 -6.21 -4.52
CA LYS A 129 17.21 -7.04 -4.75
C LYS A 129 17.43 -7.43 -6.22
N ILE A 130 16.36 -7.61 -7.00
CA ILE A 130 16.45 -8.21 -8.35
C ILE A 130 16.22 -7.23 -9.50
N SER A 131 15.64 -6.04 -9.24
CA SER A 131 15.18 -5.17 -10.33
C SER A 131 16.25 -4.27 -10.94
N GLY A 132 17.27 -3.89 -10.16
CA GLY A 132 18.23 -2.85 -10.57
C GLY A 132 17.64 -1.42 -10.60
N VAL A 133 16.39 -1.25 -10.25
CA VAL A 133 15.71 0.06 -10.16
C VAL A 133 16.28 0.86 -8.97
N PRO A 134 16.46 2.19 -9.10
CA PRO A 134 16.87 3.03 -7.99
C PRO A 134 15.93 2.85 -6.78
N GLU A 135 16.49 2.74 -5.58
CA GLU A 135 15.71 2.50 -4.35
C GLU A 135 14.60 3.53 -4.14
N SER A 136 14.86 4.80 -4.45
CA SER A 136 13.86 5.87 -4.36
C SER A 136 12.63 5.62 -5.25
N HIS A 137 12.76 4.83 -6.30
CA HIS A 137 11.68 4.49 -7.23
C HIS A 137 10.93 3.20 -6.85
N ILE A 138 11.20 2.61 -5.69
CA ILE A 138 10.55 1.37 -5.24
C ILE A 138 9.72 1.65 -3.99
N ILE A 139 8.41 1.45 -4.10
CA ILE A 139 7.45 1.75 -3.03
C ILE A 139 6.53 0.54 -2.85
N GLY A 140 6.56 -0.10 -1.68
CA GLY A 140 5.50 -1.02 -1.30
C GLY A 140 4.30 -0.26 -0.74
N SER A 141 3.08 -0.66 -1.10
CA SER A 141 1.86 -0.03 -0.53
C SER A 141 1.81 -0.12 0.99
N GLY A 142 2.47 -1.11 1.58
CA GLY A 142 2.68 -1.22 3.02
C GLY A 142 1.42 -1.04 3.84
N THR A 143 1.49 -0.27 4.90
CA THR A 143 0.40 -0.04 5.85
C THR A 143 -0.45 1.19 5.55
N ILE A 144 -0.39 1.75 4.33
CA ILE A 144 -1.24 2.91 3.95
C ILE A 144 -2.74 2.60 4.10
N LEU A 145 -3.16 1.39 3.72
CA LEU A 145 -4.54 0.94 3.90
C LEU A 145 -4.89 0.70 5.38
N ASP A 146 -3.98 0.10 6.16
CA ASP A 146 -4.20 -0.13 7.59
C ASP A 146 -4.30 1.20 8.33
N THR A 147 -3.50 2.19 7.95
CA THR A 147 -3.59 3.57 8.42
C THR A 147 -4.96 4.18 8.10
N SER A 148 -5.47 4.00 6.90
CA SER A 148 -6.81 4.46 6.52
C SER A 148 -7.92 3.77 7.35
N ARG A 149 -7.80 2.47 7.62
CA ARG A 149 -8.71 1.72 8.50
C ARG A 149 -8.69 2.27 9.91
N LEU A 150 -7.51 2.54 10.45
CA LEU A 150 -7.34 3.15 11.78
C LEU A 150 -8.00 4.53 11.84
N GLN A 151 -7.66 5.41 10.89
CA GLN A 151 -8.22 6.77 10.82
C GLN A 151 -9.74 6.75 10.71
N SER A 152 -10.31 5.89 9.87
CA SER A 152 -11.76 5.74 9.71
C SER A 152 -12.43 5.21 10.97
N THR A 153 -11.78 4.29 11.68
CA THR A 153 -12.27 3.72 12.93
C THR A 153 -12.30 4.78 14.03
N LEU A 154 -11.20 5.52 14.21
CA LEU A 154 -11.11 6.58 15.19
C LEU A 154 -12.09 7.73 14.87
N ALA A 155 -12.18 8.13 13.60
CA ALA A 155 -13.11 9.15 13.17
C ALA A 155 -14.57 8.81 13.51
N LYS A 156 -14.98 7.56 13.23
CA LYS A 156 -16.31 7.07 13.58
C LYS A 156 -16.53 7.05 15.09
N ARG A 157 -15.53 6.63 15.85
CA ARG A 157 -15.61 6.55 17.32
C ARG A 157 -15.67 7.93 17.98
N PHE A 158 -14.95 8.91 17.43
CA PHE A 158 -14.87 10.27 17.95
C PHE A 158 -15.86 11.25 17.29
N CYS A 159 -16.75 10.77 16.43
CA CYS A 159 -17.74 11.59 15.72
C CYS A 159 -17.11 12.78 14.98
N ILE A 160 -15.93 12.57 14.36
CA ILE A 160 -15.15 13.59 13.65
C ILE A 160 -14.80 13.16 12.22
N SER A 161 -14.48 14.11 11.36
CA SER A 161 -13.99 13.79 10.01
C SER A 161 -12.66 13.01 10.05
N PRO A 162 -12.48 11.94 9.25
CA PRO A 162 -11.20 11.23 9.14
C PRO A 162 -10.01 12.15 8.80
N LYS A 163 -10.25 13.28 8.13
CA LYS A 163 -9.23 14.27 7.81
C LYS A 163 -8.61 14.96 9.02
N ASN A 164 -9.26 14.88 10.18
CA ASN A 164 -8.78 15.45 11.45
C ASN A 164 -8.11 14.40 12.34
N VAL A 165 -7.95 13.17 11.84
CA VAL A 165 -7.30 12.08 12.56
C VAL A 165 -5.89 11.87 12.00
N HIS A 166 -4.89 12.21 12.78
CA HIS A 166 -3.48 12.00 12.48
C HIS A 166 -3.01 10.76 13.25
N ALA A 167 -3.14 9.63 12.61
CA ALA A 167 -2.79 8.32 13.16
C ALA A 167 -2.17 7.45 12.06
N HIS A 168 -1.24 6.60 12.41
CA HIS A 168 -0.47 5.79 11.48
C HIS A 168 -0.36 4.35 11.99
N VAL A 169 -0.19 3.40 11.07
CA VAL A 169 0.15 2.01 11.38
C VAL A 169 1.56 1.75 10.85
N TYR A 170 2.43 1.20 11.70
CA TYR A 170 3.84 0.92 11.38
C TYR A 170 4.10 -0.59 11.38
N GLY A 171 5.24 -0.99 10.81
CA GLY A 171 5.71 -2.36 10.76
C GLY A 171 5.30 -3.09 9.49
N GLU A 172 5.17 -4.41 9.58
CA GLU A 172 4.70 -5.30 8.52
C GLU A 172 3.25 -5.00 8.16
N HIS A 173 2.90 -5.06 6.88
CA HIS A 173 1.50 -5.19 6.49
C HIS A 173 0.98 -6.60 6.84
N GLY A 174 0.65 -6.83 8.08
CA GLY A 174 0.29 -8.14 8.61
C GLY A 174 0.04 -8.13 10.11
N ASP A 175 0.18 -9.32 10.73
CA ASP A 175 -0.16 -9.53 12.15
C ASP A 175 0.77 -8.79 13.11
N SER A 176 2.00 -8.44 12.68
CA SER A 176 2.98 -7.71 13.49
C SER A 176 2.97 -6.19 13.31
N SER A 177 2.00 -5.66 12.55
CA SER A 177 1.76 -4.22 12.51
C SER A 177 1.36 -3.70 13.90
N PHE A 178 1.60 -2.42 14.14
CA PHE A 178 1.20 -1.77 15.39
C PHE A 178 0.88 -0.30 15.18
N VAL A 179 0.14 0.27 16.11
CA VAL A 179 -0.15 1.70 16.15
C VAL A 179 0.80 2.36 17.13
N PRO A 180 1.63 3.33 16.72
CA PRO A 180 2.39 4.17 17.64
C PRO A 180 1.43 5.18 18.31
N TRP A 181 0.80 4.76 19.40
CA TRP A 181 -0.22 5.55 20.09
C TRP A 181 0.32 6.87 20.64
N SER A 182 1.62 6.94 20.91
CA SER A 182 2.30 8.17 21.31
C SER A 182 2.23 9.29 20.26
N LEU A 183 1.96 8.91 18.98
CA LEU A 183 1.89 9.83 17.84
C LEU A 183 0.45 10.11 17.38
N VAL A 184 -0.56 9.53 18.05
CA VAL A 184 -1.95 9.70 17.61
C VAL A 184 -2.52 11.03 18.07
N HIS A 185 -2.89 11.87 17.09
CA HIS A 185 -3.50 13.18 17.34
C HIS A 185 -4.85 13.29 16.64
N ILE A 186 -5.78 13.95 17.29
CA ILE A 186 -7.10 14.29 16.77
C ILE A 186 -7.27 15.81 16.87
N ALA A 187 -7.49 16.46 15.72
CA ALA A 187 -7.59 17.92 15.65
C ALA A 187 -6.43 18.63 16.39
N ASN A 188 -5.18 18.17 16.15
CA ASN A 188 -3.93 18.64 16.77
C ASN A 188 -3.78 18.37 18.29
N ASN A 189 -4.73 17.68 18.92
CA ASN A 189 -4.58 17.26 20.31
C ASN A 189 -4.13 15.81 20.36
N HIS A 190 -3.22 15.46 21.26
CA HIS A 190 -2.96 14.08 21.57
C HIS A 190 -4.27 13.37 21.93
N ILE A 191 -4.43 12.12 21.51
CA ILE A 191 -5.70 11.38 21.66
C ILE A 191 -6.26 11.40 23.09
N ASP A 192 -5.42 11.29 24.11
CA ASP A 192 -5.86 11.31 25.50
C ASP A 192 -6.33 12.71 25.93
N SER A 193 -5.68 13.77 25.45
CA SER A 193 -6.11 15.14 25.69
C SER A 193 -7.43 15.45 24.96
N TYR A 194 -7.59 14.96 23.74
CA TYR A 194 -8.84 15.11 22.99
C TYR A 194 -10.01 14.44 23.69
N LYS A 195 -9.81 13.24 24.25
CA LYS A 195 -10.82 12.54 25.05
C LYS A 195 -11.30 13.41 26.22
N ALA A 196 -10.39 14.06 26.94
CA ALA A 196 -10.73 14.85 28.12
C ALA A 196 -11.51 16.14 27.81
N HIS A 197 -11.39 16.71 26.61
CA HIS A 197 -11.90 18.05 26.27
C HIS A 197 -12.79 18.06 25.02
N SER A 198 -13.24 16.91 24.52
CA SER A 198 -14.10 16.86 23.35
C SER A 198 -15.49 17.48 23.62
N PRO A 199 -16.03 18.29 22.69
CA PRO A 199 -17.40 18.80 22.79
C PRO A 199 -18.46 17.68 22.75
N ASP A 200 -18.11 16.51 22.19
CA ASP A 200 -18.96 15.33 22.10
C ASP A 200 -18.64 14.30 23.20
N HIS A 201 -18.03 14.73 24.31
CA HIS A 201 -17.61 13.86 25.41
C HIS A 201 -18.67 12.85 25.83
N ASP A 202 -19.92 13.27 25.99
CA ASP A 202 -21.02 12.41 26.43
C ASP A 202 -21.51 11.42 25.33
N ARG A 203 -21.20 11.68 24.07
CA ARG A 203 -21.57 10.82 22.93
C ARG A 203 -20.51 9.77 22.62
N ILE A 204 -19.27 10.02 23.03
CA ILE A 204 -18.14 9.16 22.71
C ILE A 204 -18.05 8.06 23.76
N LYS A 205 -18.04 6.81 23.31
CA LYS A 205 -17.78 5.66 24.19
C LYS A 205 -16.29 5.63 24.54
N TRP A 206 -15.92 6.20 25.68
CA TRP A 206 -14.53 6.36 26.13
C TRP A 206 -13.86 5.07 26.63
N ASN A 207 -14.62 4.00 26.90
CA ASN A 207 -14.09 2.68 27.27
C ASN A 207 -13.46 1.98 26.08
N GLN A 208 -12.42 2.58 25.51
CA GLN A 208 -11.80 2.02 24.31
C GLN A 208 -10.41 1.52 24.67
N ASP A 209 -10.30 0.22 24.63
CA ASP A 209 -9.05 -0.48 24.64
C ASP A 209 -8.31 -0.21 23.32
N TYR A 210 -7.13 0.35 23.38
CA TYR A 210 -6.27 0.55 22.21
C TYR A 210 -5.92 -0.78 21.53
N GLU A 211 -5.81 -1.85 22.28
CA GLU A 211 -5.59 -3.20 21.78
C GLU A 211 -6.76 -3.69 20.94
N GLU A 212 -8.00 -3.42 21.37
CA GLU A 212 -9.20 -3.76 20.60
C GLU A 212 -9.22 -3.03 19.26
N ILE A 213 -8.83 -1.74 19.22
CA ILE A 213 -8.74 -0.98 17.98
C ILE A 213 -7.67 -1.54 17.06
N GLU A 214 -6.48 -1.82 17.57
CA GLU A 214 -5.40 -2.45 16.77
C GLU A 214 -5.85 -3.80 16.21
N GLN A 215 -6.47 -4.63 17.02
CA GLN A 215 -6.97 -5.95 16.61
C GLN A 215 -8.06 -5.82 15.55
N PHE A 216 -8.98 -4.86 15.69
CA PHE A 216 -9.98 -4.58 14.67
C PHE A 216 -9.33 -4.17 13.34
N VAL A 217 -8.34 -3.27 13.35
CA VAL A 217 -7.62 -2.83 12.16
C VAL A 217 -6.95 -4.01 11.47
N LYS A 218 -6.20 -4.84 12.22
CA LYS A 218 -5.51 -6.04 11.71
C LYS A 218 -6.46 -7.05 11.08
N THR A 219 -7.64 -7.25 11.68
CA THR A 219 -8.61 -8.25 11.23
C THR A 219 -9.60 -7.74 10.18
N SER A 220 -9.67 -6.43 9.95
CA SER A 220 -10.63 -5.81 9.02
C SER A 220 -10.57 -6.40 7.61
N GLY A 221 -9.37 -6.66 7.09
CA GLY A 221 -9.19 -7.27 5.77
C GLY A 221 -9.82 -8.67 5.70
N ALA A 222 -9.57 -9.51 6.71
CA ALA A 222 -10.14 -10.85 6.79
C ALA A 222 -11.67 -10.81 6.90
N GLN A 223 -12.22 -9.86 7.67
CA GLN A 223 -13.68 -9.67 7.78
C GLN A 223 -14.30 -9.28 6.44
N VAL A 224 -13.67 -8.36 5.68
CA VAL A 224 -14.13 -7.98 4.34
C VAL A 224 -14.12 -9.19 3.40
N ILE A 225 -13.03 -9.96 3.38
CA ILE A 225 -12.91 -11.16 2.54
C ILE A 225 -13.97 -12.19 2.91
N LYS A 226 -14.19 -12.44 4.19
CA LYS A 226 -15.22 -13.38 4.67
C LYS A 226 -16.61 -13.01 4.18
N ASN A 227 -16.93 -11.71 4.11
CA ASN A 227 -18.29 -11.24 3.80
C ASN A 227 -18.55 -10.99 2.31
N LYS A 228 -17.53 -10.67 1.50
CA LYS A 228 -17.70 -10.37 0.06
C LYS A 228 -16.73 -11.09 -0.87
N GLY A 229 -15.93 -12.03 -0.35
CA GLY A 229 -15.01 -12.86 -1.13
C GLY A 229 -13.63 -12.25 -1.37
N ALA A 230 -13.51 -10.93 -1.53
CA ALA A 230 -12.25 -10.24 -1.76
C ALA A 230 -12.28 -8.80 -1.24
N THR A 231 -11.12 -8.22 -0.95
CA THR A 231 -10.96 -6.80 -0.64
C THR A 231 -10.26 -6.09 -1.79
N PHE A 232 -10.83 -5.01 -2.31
CA PHE A 232 -10.25 -4.29 -3.46
C PHE A 232 -10.60 -2.80 -3.51
N TYR A 233 -11.73 -2.32 -3.00
CA TYR A 233 -12.08 -0.89 -3.09
C TYR A 233 -11.11 0.01 -2.32
N ALA A 234 -10.92 -0.23 -1.03
CA ALA A 234 -10.11 0.65 -0.20
C ALA A 234 -8.60 0.54 -0.54
N VAL A 235 -8.12 -0.65 -0.94
CA VAL A 235 -6.75 -0.78 -1.43
C VAL A 235 -6.55 -0.04 -2.74
N ALA A 236 -7.50 -0.11 -3.68
CA ALA A 236 -7.42 0.65 -4.93
C ALA A 236 -7.37 2.15 -4.66
N MET A 237 -8.25 2.67 -3.81
CA MET A 237 -8.24 4.08 -3.42
C MET A 237 -6.92 4.50 -2.76
N SER A 238 -6.33 3.66 -1.90
CA SER A 238 -5.05 3.95 -1.25
C SER A 238 -3.89 4.02 -2.26
N VAL A 239 -3.89 3.12 -3.25
CA VAL A 239 -2.90 3.13 -4.35
C VAL A 239 -3.10 4.34 -5.26
N CYS A 240 -4.34 4.68 -5.62
CA CYS A 240 -4.63 5.89 -6.40
C CYS A 240 -4.21 7.17 -5.66
N HIS A 241 -4.37 7.21 -4.32
CA HIS A 241 -3.84 8.31 -3.51
C HIS A 241 -2.32 8.37 -3.58
N LEU A 242 -1.64 7.24 -3.45
CA LEU A 242 -0.18 7.15 -3.61
C LEU A 242 0.28 7.62 -5.00
N CYS A 243 -0.43 7.25 -6.07
CA CYS A 243 -0.15 7.74 -7.43
C CYS A 243 -0.22 9.27 -7.50
N LYS A 244 -1.24 9.89 -6.89
CA LYS A 244 -1.34 11.37 -6.85
C LYS A 244 -0.18 12.01 -6.08
N CYS A 245 0.24 11.40 -4.98
CA CYS A 245 1.39 11.89 -4.20
C CYS A 245 2.68 11.81 -5.02
N VAL A 246 2.90 10.71 -5.73
CA VAL A 246 4.05 10.51 -6.62
C VAL A 246 4.03 11.44 -7.85
N GLN A 247 2.88 11.94 -8.26
CA GLN A 247 2.78 12.92 -9.35
C GLN A 247 2.92 14.36 -8.87
N SER A 248 2.92 14.60 -7.56
CA SER A 248 3.03 15.93 -6.95
C SER A 248 4.49 16.30 -6.70
N THR A 249 4.82 17.58 -6.90
CA THR A 249 6.11 18.14 -6.46
C THR A 249 6.15 18.44 -4.96
N ALA A 250 5.00 18.43 -4.30
CA ALA A 250 4.89 18.62 -2.86
C ALA A 250 5.01 17.27 -2.15
N GLY A 251 6.03 17.12 -1.31
CA GLY A 251 6.25 15.90 -0.54
C GLY A 251 5.09 15.60 0.40
N THR A 252 4.59 14.36 0.36
CA THR A 252 3.53 13.87 1.24
C THR A 252 4.08 12.77 2.14
N ALA A 253 3.77 12.86 3.43
CA ALA A 253 4.17 11.87 4.42
C ALA A 253 3.18 10.69 4.42
N LEU A 254 3.64 9.48 4.10
CA LEU A 254 2.82 8.27 3.98
C LEU A 254 3.49 7.09 4.68
N THR A 255 2.68 6.16 5.19
CA THR A 255 3.15 4.88 5.74
C THR A 255 3.26 3.84 4.64
N VAL A 256 4.36 3.87 3.94
CA VAL A 256 4.69 2.96 2.84
C VAL A 256 5.85 2.05 3.20
N SER A 257 5.91 0.88 2.58
CA SER A 257 6.99 -0.08 2.78
C SER A 257 8.21 0.33 1.96
N THR A 258 9.32 0.56 2.64
CA THR A 258 10.60 0.96 2.05
C THR A 258 11.75 0.28 2.74
N MET A 259 12.92 0.17 2.05
CA MET A 259 14.12 -0.43 2.62
C MET A 259 14.59 0.33 3.88
N MET A 260 14.91 -0.40 4.93
CA MET A 260 15.46 0.14 6.18
C MET A 260 16.99 0.08 6.17
N HIS A 261 17.63 1.17 6.60
CA HIS A 261 19.08 1.35 6.60
C HIS A 261 19.67 1.65 7.98
N GLY A 262 19.00 1.30 9.04
CA GLY A 262 19.44 1.51 10.42
C GLY A 262 18.48 2.36 11.25
N GLU A 263 17.42 2.88 10.65
CA GLU A 263 16.39 3.63 11.35
C GLU A 263 15.79 2.77 12.46
N TYR A 264 15.69 3.31 13.67
CA TYR A 264 15.25 2.61 14.88
C TYR A 264 16.04 1.33 15.20
N GLY A 265 17.25 1.20 14.64
CA GLY A 265 18.07 -0.02 14.75
C GLY A 265 17.63 -1.16 13.83
N VAL A 266 16.83 -0.89 12.81
CA VAL A 266 16.36 -1.85 11.80
C VAL A 266 17.06 -1.61 10.47
N SER A 267 17.58 -2.67 9.82
CA SER A 267 18.22 -2.61 8.51
C SER A 267 17.95 -3.87 7.69
N ASP A 268 18.17 -3.79 6.37
CA ASP A 268 18.08 -4.91 5.42
C ASP A 268 16.74 -5.65 5.46
N VAL A 269 15.66 -4.89 5.43
CA VAL A 269 14.28 -5.35 5.35
C VAL A 269 13.41 -4.20 4.87
N CYS A 270 12.37 -4.47 4.10
CA CYS A 270 11.33 -3.49 3.80
C CYS A 270 10.19 -3.62 4.80
N LEU A 271 9.77 -2.51 5.36
CA LEU A 271 8.57 -2.39 6.20
C LEU A 271 8.08 -0.95 6.24
N SER A 272 6.92 -0.73 6.80
CA SER A 272 6.27 0.58 6.79
C SER A 272 6.68 1.43 7.99
N THR A 273 7.20 2.60 7.69
CA THR A 273 7.32 3.75 8.58
C THR A 273 6.86 5.00 7.83
N LEU A 274 6.85 6.15 8.46
CA LEU A 274 6.50 7.39 7.78
C LEU A 274 7.62 7.80 6.80
N ALA A 275 7.32 7.81 5.52
CA ALA A 275 8.23 8.21 4.45
C ALA A 275 7.69 9.44 3.71
N LEU A 276 8.59 10.29 3.23
CA LEU A 276 8.27 11.43 2.40
C LEU A 276 8.30 10.99 0.93
N VAL A 277 7.18 11.18 0.23
CA VAL A 277 6.97 10.72 -1.16
C VAL A 277 6.55 11.89 -2.03
N ASP A 278 7.16 12.04 -3.18
CA ASP A 278 6.79 13.01 -4.22
C ASP A 278 7.15 12.49 -5.64
N ASN A 279 7.23 13.38 -6.62
CA ASN A 279 7.52 13.02 -8.02
C ASN A 279 8.95 12.50 -8.29
N GLN A 280 9.77 12.43 -7.29
CA GLN A 280 11.08 11.74 -7.32
C GLN A 280 11.03 10.37 -6.62
N GLY A 281 9.85 9.93 -6.21
CA GLY A 281 9.64 8.71 -5.44
C GLY A 281 9.80 8.93 -3.94
N VAL A 282 10.51 8.03 -3.27
CA VAL A 282 10.80 8.11 -1.83
C VAL A 282 12.02 9.01 -1.60
N ARG A 283 11.81 10.15 -0.98
CA ARG A 283 12.89 11.11 -0.68
C ARG A 283 13.62 10.80 0.62
N GLY A 284 13.01 10.05 1.50
CA GLY A 284 13.56 9.66 2.79
C GLY A 284 12.48 9.33 3.81
N LYS A 285 12.91 9.02 5.03
CA LYS A 285 12.01 8.69 6.14
C LYS A 285 11.89 9.83 7.13
N ILE A 286 10.71 9.99 7.70
CA ILE A 286 10.46 10.92 8.80
C ILE A 286 10.62 10.13 10.10
N LEU A 287 11.68 10.40 10.83
CA LEU A 287 11.98 9.73 12.10
C LEU A 287 11.20 10.40 13.23
N ASN A 288 10.06 9.80 13.57
CA ASN A 288 9.26 10.24 14.71
C ASN A 288 9.92 9.80 16.02
N GLN A 289 9.68 10.53 17.09
CA GLN A 289 10.09 10.12 18.43
C GLN A 289 9.13 9.04 18.94
N LEU A 290 9.52 7.80 18.76
CA LEU A 290 8.80 6.63 19.29
C LEU A 290 9.23 6.37 20.74
N THR A 291 8.33 5.79 21.53
CA THR A 291 8.69 5.22 22.83
C THR A 291 9.53 3.96 22.67
N ASP A 292 10.29 3.58 23.70
CA ASP A 292 11.10 2.36 23.69
C ASP A 292 10.26 1.12 23.35
N GLY A 293 9.05 1.00 23.91
CA GLY A 293 8.13 -0.10 23.63
C GLY A 293 7.62 -0.12 22.17
N GLU A 294 7.47 1.04 21.54
CA GLU A 294 7.10 1.14 20.12
C GLU A 294 8.28 0.77 19.21
N ILE A 295 9.50 1.17 19.59
CA ILE A 295 10.73 0.74 18.90
C ILE A 295 10.90 -0.77 18.97
N ASP A 296 10.65 -1.38 20.13
CA ASP A 296 10.72 -2.83 20.30
C ASP A 296 9.67 -3.56 19.46
N LYS A 297 8.45 -3.03 19.35
CA LYS A 297 7.42 -3.56 18.43
C LYS A 297 7.88 -3.48 16.96
N LEU A 298 8.50 -2.37 16.55
CA LEU A 298 9.03 -2.21 15.19
C LEU A 298 10.13 -3.22 14.88
N ARG A 299 11.07 -3.40 15.80
CA ARG A 299 12.15 -4.40 15.70
C ARG A 299 11.61 -5.82 15.62
N ALA A 300 10.64 -6.16 16.47
CA ALA A 300 9.98 -7.46 16.44
C ALA A 300 9.24 -7.72 15.11
N SER A 301 8.61 -6.69 14.54
CA SER A 301 7.98 -6.76 13.22
C SER A 301 9.03 -7.00 12.12
N ALA A 302 10.16 -6.29 12.16
CA ALA A 302 11.26 -6.46 11.23
C ALA A 302 11.85 -7.89 11.27
N GLU A 303 12.07 -8.45 12.47
CA GLU A 303 12.62 -9.81 12.59
C GLU A 303 11.67 -10.87 12.01
N LYS A 304 10.34 -10.73 12.19
CA LYS A 304 9.37 -11.63 11.53
C LYS A 304 9.48 -11.61 10.01
N LEU A 305 9.65 -10.44 9.41
CA LEU A 305 9.85 -10.32 7.97
C LEU A 305 11.18 -10.93 7.52
N LYS A 306 12.27 -10.69 8.26
CA LYS A 306 13.57 -11.31 7.99
C LYS A 306 13.53 -12.84 8.11
N ASP A 307 12.74 -13.38 9.04
CA ASP A 307 12.54 -14.82 9.15
C ASP A 307 11.90 -15.41 7.90
N VAL A 308 10.92 -14.72 7.31
CA VAL A 308 10.34 -15.13 6.02
C VAL A 308 11.37 -14.99 4.88
N ILE A 309 12.08 -13.86 4.81
CA ILE A 309 13.09 -13.59 3.78
C ILE A 309 14.19 -14.66 3.80
N ARG A 310 14.63 -15.11 4.97
CA ARG A 310 15.65 -16.18 5.10
C ARG A 310 15.19 -17.57 4.62
N GLN A 311 13.90 -17.80 4.53
CA GLN A 311 13.30 -19.09 4.18
C GLN A 311 12.84 -19.16 2.72
N VAL A 312 12.88 -18.06 1.98
CA VAL A 312 12.48 -18.00 0.57
C VAL A 312 13.69 -17.91 -0.37
N GLU A 313 13.52 -18.35 -1.60
CA GLU A 313 14.53 -18.28 -2.66
C GLU A 313 14.32 -16.99 -3.47
N ILE A 314 15.29 -16.09 -3.39
CA ILE A 314 15.30 -14.80 -4.11
C ILE A 314 16.06 -14.91 -5.43
#